data_0fe58aaa92c2baef14e897a0ebfde95b
#
_entry.id   0fe58aaa92c2baef14e897a0ebfde95b
#
_cell.length_a   1.000
_cell.length_b   1.000
_cell.length_c   1.000
_cell.angle_alpha   90.00
_cell.angle_beta   90.00
_cell.angle_gamma   90.00
#
_symmetry.space_group_name_H-M   'P 1'
#
loop_
_entity.id
_entity.type
_entity.pdbx_description
1 polymer ?
#
loop_
_entity_poly.entity_id
_entity_poly.type
_entity_poly.pdbx_seq_one_letter_code
_entity_poly.pdbx_strand_id
1 'polypeptide(L)'
;MERFKMQNKLVPLLLILLVGCTTAPVKLKFPEAPEELTRSCGDLTLVQQDNHQLSNFLNVVVDNYGVYYECKIQADGWKRWYDEQKKIFDEAFK
;
A
#
# COMPACT_ATOMS: atom_id res chain seq x y z
N MET A 1 -20.46 -35.23 47.85
CA MET A 1 -20.74 -35.85 46.54
C MET A 1 -21.33 -34.91 45.50
N GLU A 2 -22.07 -33.88 45.87
CA GLU A 2 -22.63 -32.92 44.92
C GLU A 2 -21.57 -32.01 44.29
N ARG A 3 -20.49 -31.69 44.97
CA ARG A 3 -19.37 -30.90 44.45
C ARG A 3 -18.64 -31.61 43.29
N PHE A 4 -18.53 -32.91 43.34
CA PHE A 4 -17.89 -33.69 42.26
C PHE A 4 -18.71 -33.76 40.97
N LYS A 5 -20.05 -33.73 41.09
CA LYS A 5 -20.95 -33.72 39.92
C LYS A 5 -20.97 -32.38 39.18
N MET A 6 -20.79 -31.26 39.91
CA MET A 6 -20.66 -29.93 39.30
C MET A 6 -19.29 -29.72 38.61
N GLN A 7 -18.21 -30.24 39.19
CA GLN A 7 -16.90 -30.20 38.60
C GLN A 7 -16.84 -30.96 37.24
N ASN A 8 -17.50 -32.11 37.16
CA ASN A 8 -17.55 -32.90 35.94
C ASN A 8 -18.33 -32.23 34.80
N LYS A 9 -19.25 -31.29 35.10
CA LYS A 9 -19.98 -30.50 34.08
C LYS A 9 -19.24 -29.25 33.68
N LEU A 10 -18.43 -28.68 34.56
CA LEU A 10 -17.63 -27.48 34.32
C LEU A 10 -16.38 -27.75 33.46
N VAL A 11 -15.77 -28.92 33.60
CA VAL A 11 -14.58 -29.33 32.85
C VAL A 11 -14.83 -29.36 31.33
N PRO A 12 -15.91 -30.03 30.83
CA PRO A 12 -16.18 -29.99 29.38
C PRO A 12 -16.58 -28.62 28.86
N LEU A 13 -17.24 -27.79 29.67
CA LEU A 13 -17.57 -26.42 29.33
C LEU A 13 -16.32 -25.54 29.21
N LEU A 14 -15.34 -25.71 30.09
CA LEU A 14 -14.07 -25.01 30.06
C LEU A 14 -13.22 -25.44 28.87
N LEU A 15 -13.25 -26.71 28.49
CA LEU A 15 -12.57 -27.24 27.32
C LEU A 15 -13.14 -26.67 25.98
N ILE A 16 -14.45 -26.48 25.92
CA ILE A 16 -15.12 -25.88 24.75
C ILE A 16 -14.71 -24.40 24.60
N LEU A 17 -14.54 -23.66 25.69
CA LEU A 17 -14.06 -22.28 25.69
C LEU A 17 -12.61 -22.16 25.22
N LEU A 18 -11.76 -23.16 25.43
CA LEU A 18 -10.36 -23.18 25.00
C LEU A 18 -10.21 -23.44 23.50
N VAL A 19 -11.15 -24.14 22.87
CA VAL A 19 -11.12 -24.43 21.43
C VAL A 19 -11.48 -23.19 20.59
N GLY A 20 -12.15 -22.20 21.17
CA GLY A 20 -12.52 -20.94 20.49
C GLY A 20 -11.36 -19.98 20.22
N CYS A 21 -10.15 -20.28 20.72
CA CYS A 21 -8.97 -19.42 20.57
C CYS A 21 -8.01 -19.87 19.45
N THR A 22 -8.43 -20.79 18.57
CA THR A 22 -7.62 -21.11 17.39
C THR A 22 -7.67 -19.93 16.43
N THR A 23 -6.54 -19.23 16.32
CA THR A 23 -6.35 -18.18 15.33
C THR A 23 -6.44 -18.79 13.93
N ALA A 24 -7.42 -18.30 13.14
CA ALA A 24 -7.48 -18.63 11.73
C ALA A 24 -6.14 -18.24 11.06
N PRO A 25 -5.58 -19.07 10.15
CA PRO A 25 -4.37 -18.69 9.44
C PRO A 25 -4.66 -17.43 8.62
N VAL A 26 -4.04 -16.32 9.02
CA VAL A 26 -4.10 -15.06 8.28
C VAL A 26 -3.24 -15.25 7.03
N LYS A 27 -3.86 -15.31 5.87
CA LYS A 27 -3.12 -15.21 4.62
C LYS A 27 -2.51 -13.81 4.54
N LEU A 28 -1.20 -13.73 4.63
CA LEU A 28 -0.47 -12.49 4.41
C LEU A 28 -0.61 -12.09 2.94
N LYS A 29 -1.51 -11.15 2.69
CA LYS A 29 -1.67 -10.55 1.37
C LYS A 29 -0.84 -9.27 1.33
N PHE A 30 -0.02 -9.14 0.28
CA PHE A 30 0.70 -7.90 0.05
C PHE A 30 -0.30 -6.74 -0.13
N PRO A 31 -0.11 -5.59 0.55
CA PRO A 31 -1.03 -4.48 0.41
C PRO A 31 -1.05 -3.95 -1.01
N GLU A 32 -2.24 -3.61 -1.50
CA GLU A 32 -2.40 -2.99 -2.82
C GLU A 32 -1.92 -1.54 -2.77
N ALA A 33 -1.17 -1.14 -3.78
CA ALA A 33 -0.71 0.23 -3.90
C ALA A 33 -1.89 1.16 -4.27
N PRO A 34 -1.92 2.39 -3.74
CA PRO A 34 -2.91 3.38 -4.17
C PRO A 34 -2.88 3.62 -5.68
N GLU A 35 -4.05 3.76 -6.28
CA GLU A 35 -4.18 3.94 -7.73
C GLU A 35 -3.43 5.17 -8.24
N GLU A 36 -3.40 6.23 -7.45
CA GLU A 36 -2.70 7.46 -7.77
C GLU A 36 -1.20 7.25 -7.97
N LEU A 37 -0.62 6.27 -7.28
CA LEU A 37 0.81 5.97 -7.37
C LEU A 37 1.15 5.01 -8.52
N THR A 38 0.15 4.28 -9.03
CA THR A 38 0.36 3.27 -10.07
C THR A 38 0.10 3.79 -11.48
N ARG A 39 -0.35 5.03 -11.63
CA ARG A 39 -0.56 5.63 -12.94
C ARG A 39 0.76 5.81 -13.68
N SER A 40 0.68 5.65 -15.00
CA SER A 40 1.81 5.97 -15.87
C SER A 40 2.05 7.49 -15.92
N CYS A 41 3.30 7.88 -16.06
CA CYS A 41 3.65 9.28 -16.32
C CYS A 41 3.08 9.75 -17.65
N GLY A 42 2.71 11.03 -17.75
CA GLY A 42 2.30 11.64 -19.00
C GLY A 42 3.46 11.72 -20.01
N ASP A 43 3.11 11.71 -21.27
CA ASP A 43 4.10 11.86 -22.35
C ASP A 43 4.59 13.30 -22.46
N LEU A 44 5.87 13.46 -22.76
CA LEU A 44 6.44 14.76 -23.03
C LEU A 44 6.08 15.24 -24.42
N THR A 45 5.79 16.52 -24.54
CA THR A 45 5.55 17.15 -25.84
C THR A 45 6.86 17.31 -26.62
N LEU A 46 6.86 16.87 -27.87
CA LEU A 46 8.01 17.01 -28.73
C LEU A 46 8.11 18.43 -29.27
N VAL A 47 9.34 18.93 -29.34
CA VAL A 47 9.61 20.22 -29.99
C VAL A 47 9.47 20.05 -31.52
N GLN A 48 8.61 20.86 -32.13
CA GLN A 48 8.43 20.85 -33.58
C GLN A 48 9.64 21.51 -34.26
N GLN A 49 10.29 20.75 -35.12
CA GLN A 49 11.49 21.25 -35.84
C GLN A 49 11.19 22.38 -36.84
N ASP A 50 9.95 22.46 -37.31
CA ASP A 50 9.52 23.43 -38.32
C ASP A 50 9.14 24.79 -37.74
N ASN A 51 9.04 24.90 -36.42
CA ASN A 51 8.64 26.13 -35.75
C ASN A 51 9.78 26.68 -34.90
N HIS A 52 10.48 27.68 -35.47
CA HIS A 52 11.64 28.31 -34.83
C HIS A 52 11.29 29.47 -33.90
N GLN A 53 10.01 29.63 -33.52
CA GLN A 53 9.63 30.67 -32.57
C GLN A 53 10.03 30.29 -31.14
N LEU A 54 10.79 31.17 -30.52
CA LEU A 54 11.25 30.99 -29.13
C LEU A 54 10.08 30.79 -28.16
N SER A 55 8.96 31.51 -28.36
CA SER A 55 7.76 31.36 -27.52
C SER A 55 7.20 29.95 -27.55
N ASN A 56 7.16 29.31 -28.70
CA ASN A 56 6.68 27.93 -28.80
C ASN A 56 7.63 26.94 -28.12
N PHE A 57 8.93 27.15 -28.29
CA PHE A 57 9.93 26.35 -27.59
C PHE A 57 9.78 26.46 -26.05
N LEU A 58 9.65 27.70 -25.55
CA LEU A 58 9.48 27.95 -24.11
C LEU A 58 8.19 27.32 -23.56
N ASN A 59 7.09 27.37 -24.34
CA ASN A 59 5.84 26.72 -23.93
C ASN A 59 6.01 25.21 -23.81
N VAL A 60 6.67 24.57 -24.76
CA VAL A 60 6.97 23.12 -24.69
C VAL A 60 7.81 22.80 -23.45
N VAL A 61 8.83 23.61 -23.18
CA VAL A 61 9.68 23.43 -21.99
C VAL A 61 8.85 23.53 -20.71
N VAL A 62 8.01 24.55 -20.58
CA VAL A 62 7.15 24.75 -19.40
C VAL A 62 6.19 23.58 -19.23
N ASP A 63 5.53 23.17 -20.30
CA ASP A 63 4.59 22.03 -20.27
C ASP A 63 5.30 20.73 -19.86
N ASN A 64 6.49 20.49 -20.41
CA ASN A 64 7.28 19.30 -20.07
C ASN A 64 7.77 19.32 -18.62
N TYR A 65 8.13 20.49 -18.09
CA TYR A 65 8.43 20.62 -16.66
C TYR A 65 7.23 20.26 -15.79
N GLY A 66 6.03 20.68 -16.17
CA GLY A 66 4.80 20.32 -15.47
C GLY A 66 4.60 18.79 -15.42
N VAL A 67 4.69 18.14 -16.56
CA VAL A 67 4.59 16.66 -16.67
C VAL A 67 5.66 15.97 -15.84
N TYR A 68 6.89 16.45 -15.89
CA TYR A 68 7.98 15.92 -15.08
C TYR A 68 7.72 16.03 -13.58
N TYR A 69 7.26 17.18 -13.10
CA TYR A 69 6.99 17.39 -11.69
C TYR A 69 5.85 16.53 -11.18
N GLU A 70 4.79 16.37 -11.97
CA GLU A 70 3.69 15.45 -11.62
C GLU A 70 4.20 14.01 -11.49
N CYS A 71 5.00 13.56 -12.45
CA CYS A 71 5.62 12.24 -12.40
C CYS A 71 6.57 12.09 -11.21
N LYS A 72 7.35 13.11 -10.90
CA LYS A 72 8.26 13.13 -9.74
C LYS A 72 7.50 12.99 -8.43
N ILE A 73 6.43 13.74 -8.26
CA ILE A 73 5.57 13.67 -7.05
C ILE A 73 5.01 12.25 -6.89
N GLN A 74 4.57 11.65 -7.98
CA GLN A 74 4.06 10.28 -8.01
C GLN A 74 5.16 9.28 -7.63
N ALA A 75 6.35 9.40 -8.19
CA ALA A 75 7.49 8.52 -7.90
C ALA A 75 7.94 8.66 -6.43
N ASP A 76 8.03 9.87 -5.92
CA ASP A 76 8.37 10.14 -4.52
C ASP A 76 7.27 9.60 -3.57
N GLY A 77 6.01 9.72 -3.96
CA GLY A 77 4.87 9.15 -3.24
C GLY A 77 4.92 7.63 -3.18
N TRP A 78 5.22 7.00 -4.31
CA TRP A 78 5.41 5.55 -4.39
C TRP A 78 6.53 5.07 -3.47
N LYS A 79 7.68 5.73 -3.51
CA LYS A 79 8.82 5.39 -2.65
C LYS A 79 8.47 5.50 -1.18
N ARG A 80 7.81 6.60 -0.78
CA ARG A 80 7.37 6.81 0.61
C ARG A 80 6.41 5.71 1.06
N TRP A 81 5.40 5.40 0.24
CA TRP A 81 4.44 4.34 0.52
C TRP A 81 5.15 3.00 0.71
N TYR A 82 6.07 2.66 -0.17
CA TYR A 82 6.83 1.42 -0.10
C TYR A 82 7.67 1.33 1.19
N ASP A 83 8.38 2.40 1.51
CA ASP A 83 9.22 2.45 2.73
C ASP A 83 8.37 2.31 4.01
N GLU A 84 7.20 2.94 4.04
CA GLU A 84 6.26 2.82 5.16
C GLU A 84 5.68 1.41 5.29
N GLN A 85 5.25 0.80 4.18
CA GLN A 85 4.73 -0.57 4.19
C GLN A 85 5.80 -1.58 4.60
N LYS A 86 7.01 -1.41 4.10
CA LYS A 86 8.14 -2.24 4.47
C LYS A 86 8.44 -2.14 5.97
N LYS A 87 8.44 -0.95 6.51
CA LYS A 87 8.66 -0.71 7.95
C LYS A 87 7.58 -1.42 8.80
N ILE A 88 6.32 -1.27 8.44
CA ILE A 88 5.19 -1.92 9.13
C ILE A 88 5.35 -3.43 9.08
N PHE A 89 5.69 -3.97 7.92
CA PHE A 89 5.91 -5.40 7.75
C PHE A 89 7.08 -5.90 8.60
N ASP A 90 8.22 -5.23 8.57
CA ASP A 90 9.41 -5.60 9.34
C ASP A 90 9.14 -5.53 10.85
N GLU A 91 8.37 -4.57 11.33
CA GLU A 91 7.99 -4.46 12.74
C GLU A 91 6.99 -5.54 13.17
N ALA A 92 6.07 -5.94 12.29
CA ALA A 92 5.08 -6.97 12.58
C ALA A 92 5.67 -8.38 12.65
N PHE A 93 6.78 -8.64 11.95
CA PHE A 93 7.40 -9.96 11.84
C PHE A 93 8.78 -10.05 12.50
N LYS A 94 9.06 -9.18 13.44
CA LYS A 94 10.26 -9.28 14.29
C LYS A 94 10.19 -10.44 15.27
#